data_29740f69f6e147a5ccbfce07674bc35f
#
_entry.id   29740f69f6e147a5ccbfce07674bc35f
#
_cell.length_a   1.000
_cell.length_b   1.000
_cell.length_c   1.000
_cell.angle_alpha   90.00
_cell.angle_beta   90.00
_cell.angle_gamma   90.00
#
_symmetry.space_group_name_H-M   'P 1'
#
loop_
_entity.id
_entity.type
_entity.pdbx_description
1 polymer ?
#
loop_
_entity_poly.entity_id
_entity_poly.type
_entity_poly.pdbx_seq_one_letter_code
_entity_poly.pdbx_strand_id
1 'polypeptide(L)'
;MSTEHPAQSAQHHASKFTNRQRTIALTIVAFGFVMDLLDNTIVNIAIPSIQTNLGASYASIQWLIAGYSLAFAVLLITGGRMGDVFGYKKLFIGGVAGFTIASLISGLAWNTDVLIAARLLQGGMAALMVPQVMSLMQVMFKPHERGGVMGLFGALAGVAASLGPVIGGLLIHANIAGLDWRPIFLINIPVGIFAIVAGYRYLPDGKSPHPLRLDMWGTFIVIIALFLLVFPLIQGRDLGWPAWTFGMMIASLPVMALFAWWLKYKENKDHSPLVTPSLFKTKTFVTGLIVNLVFQGAMIGFFLPFTLLIQLGLGYEVIKAALTGIPTAIGISLAIGLLGQKLIPKLGRYALSLGTVVMAAGLLTTYLFVQHNGLDTTPWEFIPGLLITGAGMGLVMAPIFSVVLSDVDPKHAGSASGVMNAVQQLGGAIGVAMIGVIFFGQLTQHADASFSSVEPNIRTQLSKVHIPTQAQDSIVNDIRTCFTDRTKQKDASVTPDSCKQLQAGPQTPASAAIGTVVSDAAKKANSDNFINAFKAAAIYEGVLVAITFGLSFLLPRHIRRQASEVM
;
A
#
# COMPACT_ATOMS: atom_id res chain seq x y z
N MET A 1 15.30 -47.84 14.58
CA MET A 1 14.52 -46.78 13.95
C MET A 1 15.50 -45.65 13.63
N SER A 2 15.94 -45.55 12.41
CA SER A 2 16.93 -44.57 11.93
C SER A 2 16.29 -43.18 11.95
N THR A 3 16.81 -42.30 12.79
CA THR A 3 16.48 -40.86 12.82
C THR A 3 17.11 -40.22 11.57
N GLU A 4 16.39 -40.22 10.44
CA GLU A 4 16.78 -39.41 9.31
C GLU A 4 16.73 -37.94 9.67
N HIS A 5 17.85 -37.24 9.53
CA HIS A 5 17.95 -35.80 9.76
C HIS A 5 16.98 -35.04 8.84
N PRO A 6 16.23 -34.03 9.34
CA PRO A 6 15.27 -33.25 8.53
C PRO A 6 15.86 -32.65 7.25
N ALA A 7 17.17 -32.39 7.23
CA ALA A 7 17.91 -31.92 6.05
C ALA A 7 18.03 -32.99 4.95
N GLN A 8 18.06 -34.29 5.30
CA GLN A 8 18.18 -35.39 4.34
C GLN A 8 16.83 -35.67 3.65
N SER A 9 15.72 -35.56 4.38
CA SER A 9 14.38 -35.74 3.77
C SER A 9 14.04 -34.63 2.77
N ALA A 10 14.43 -33.36 3.06
CA ALA A 10 14.27 -32.25 2.13
C ALA A 10 15.15 -32.39 0.87
N GLN A 11 16.36 -32.91 1.01
CA GLN A 11 17.24 -33.19 -0.12
C GLN A 11 16.69 -34.31 -1.02
N HIS A 12 16.06 -35.31 -0.43
CA HIS A 12 15.49 -36.45 -1.20
C HIS A 12 14.25 -36.03 -2.01
N HIS A 13 13.45 -35.07 -1.55
CA HIS A 13 12.31 -34.54 -2.29
C HIS A 13 12.71 -33.63 -3.45
N ALA A 14 13.70 -32.74 -3.24
CA ALA A 14 14.19 -31.84 -4.28
C ALA A 14 14.87 -32.55 -5.46
N SER A 15 15.45 -33.74 -5.23
CA SER A 15 16.11 -34.55 -6.29
C SER A 15 15.13 -35.21 -7.28
N LYS A 16 13.84 -35.27 -6.97
CA LYS A 16 12.81 -35.91 -7.80
C LYS A 16 12.33 -35.06 -8.99
N PHE A 17 12.64 -33.77 -9.03
CA PHE A 17 12.15 -32.86 -10.06
C PHE A 17 13.20 -32.59 -11.12
N THR A 18 12.83 -32.72 -12.40
CA THR A 18 13.67 -32.29 -13.52
C THR A 18 13.78 -30.76 -13.55
N ASN A 19 14.87 -30.23 -14.11
CA ASN A 19 15.05 -28.78 -14.24
C ASN A 19 13.89 -28.12 -14.98
N ARG A 20 13.32 -28.77 -16.00
CA ARG A 20 12.14 -28.28 -16.73
C ARG A 20 10.91 -28.16 -15.83
N GLN A 21 10.66 -29.17 -15.00
CA GLN A 21 9.53 -29.14 -14.05
C GLN A 21 9.69 -28.04 -13.02
N ARG A 22 10.91 -27.85 -12.49
CA ARG A 22 11.21 -26.76 -11.54
C ARG A 22 11.00 -25.38 -12.16
N THR A 23 11.45 -25.17 -13.42
CA THR A 23 11.26 -23.90 -14.12
C THR A 23 9.80 -23.61 -14.36
N ILE A 24 9.01 -24.59 -14.83
CA ILE A 24 7.58 -24.41 -15.05
C ILE A 24 6.86 -24.07 -13.72
N ALA A 25 7.13 -24.83 -12.67
CA ALA A 25 6.53 -24.60 -11.36
C ALA A 25 6.92 -23.23 -10.78
N LEU A 26 8.19 -22.81 -10.94
CA LEU A 26 8.67 -21.49 -10.54
C LEU A 26 7.95 -20.38 -11.30
N THR A 27 7.75 -20.53 -12.61
CA THR A 27 7.01 -19.57 -13.43
C THR A 27 5.57 -19.42 -12.96
N ILE A 28 4.88 -20.53 -12.66
CA ILE A 28 3.50 -20.50 -12.16
C ILE A 28 3.40 -19.76 -10.83
N VAL A 29 4.31 -20.05 -9.90
CA VAL A 29 4.35 -19.42 -8.59
C VAL A 29 4.71 -17.93 -8.71
N ALA A 30 5.61 -17.59 -9.65
CA ALA A 30 5.98 -16.21 -9.95
C ALA A 30 4.80 -15.40 -10.52
N PHE A 31 3.97 -15.98 -11.38
CA PHE A 31 2.75 -15.33 -11.86
C PHE A 31 1.78 -14.99 -10.73
N GLY A 32 1.54 -15.91 -9.78
CA GLY A 32 0.71 -15.63 -8.61
C GLY A 32 1.28 -14.51 -7.74
N PHE A 33 2.60 -14.53 -7.52
CA PHE A 33 3.29 -13.49 -6.75
C PHE A 33 3.26 -12.11 -7.43
N VAL A 34 3.52 -12.05 -8.72
CA VAL A 34 3.48 -10.80 -9.51
C VAL A 34 2.06 -10.26 -9.59
N MET A 35 1.05 -11.14 -9.73
CA MET A 35 -0.36 -10.76 -9.74
C MET A 35 -0.77 -10.02 -8.46
N ASP A 36 -0.36 -10.50 -7.29
CA ASP A 36 -0.58 -9.85 -6.00
C ASP A 36 0.09 -8.47 -5.92
N LEU A 37 1.35 -8.39 -6.33
CA LEU A 37 2.10 -7.14 -6.30
C LEU A 37 1.60 -6.08 -7.27
N LEU A 38 1.24 -6.49 -8.50
CA LEU A 38 0.65 -5.60 -9.49
C LEU A 38 -0.70 -5.07 -9.00
N ASP A 39 -1.57 -5.95 -8.50
CA ASP A 39 -2.88 -5.58 -8.00
C ASP A 39 -2.81 -4.56 -6.86
N ASN A 40 -1.85 -4.69 -5.96
CA ASN A 40 -1.65 -3.77 -4.85
C ASN A 40 -1.17 -2.37 -5.31
N THR A 41 -0.39 -2.30 -6.39
CA THR A 41 0.17 -1.04 -6.89
C THR A 41 -0.69 -0.37 -7.95
N ILE A 42 -1.39 -1.14 -8.79
CA ILE A 42 -2.19 -0.65 -9.90
C ILE A 42 -3.42 0.14 -9.45
N VAL A 43 -3.98 -0.18 -8.28
CA VAL A 43 -5.17 0.49 -7.73
C VAL A 43 -4.89 1.95 -7.42
N ASN A 44 -3.68 2.30 -6.96
CA ASN A 44 -3.35 3.67 -6.58
C ASN A 44 -3.57 4.68 -7.72
N ILE A 45 -3.22 4.33 -8.97
CA ILE A 45 -3.39 5.22 -10.11
C ILE A 45 -4.85 5.35 -10.56
N ALA A 46 -5.69 4.36 -10.23
CA ALA A 46 -7.10 4.31 -10.58
C ALA A 46 -8.01 5.07 -9.60
N ILE A 47 -7.48 5.50 -8.44
CA ILE A 47 -8.26 6.13 -7.37
C ILE A 47 -9.16 7.27 -7.89
N PRO A 48 -8.66 8.27 -8.64
CA PRO A 48 -9.52 9.35 -9.11
C PRO A 48 -10.60 8.89 -10.09
N SER A 49 -10.30 7.93 -10.98
CA SER A 49 -11.29 7.36 -11.90
C SER A 49 -12.38 6.58 -11.15
N ILE A 50 -12.00 5.79 -10.14
CA ILE A 50 -12.96 5.09 -9.25
C ILE A 50 -13.82 6.09 -8.50
N GLN A 51 -13.21 7.16 -7.97
CA GLN A 51 -13.90 8.20 -7.23
C GLN A 51 -14.97 8.89 -8.08
N THR A 52 -14.63 9.29 -9.29
CA THR A 52 -15.56 9.96 -10.20
C THR A 52 -16.64 9.02 -10.73
N ASN A 53 -16.31 7.76 -11.03
CA ASN A 53 -17.23 6.80 -11.64
C ASN A 53 -18.24 6.21 -10.64
N LEU A 54 -17.80 5.89 -9.41
CA LEU A 54 -18.65 5.28 -8.37
C LEU A 54 -19.15 6.27 -7.32
N GLY A 55 -18.74 7.52 -7.36
CA GLY A 55 -19.06 8.49 -6.31
C GLY A 55 -18.40 8.16 -4.97
N ALA A 56 -17.20 7.60 -4.99
CA ALA A 56 -16.53 7.10 -3.80
C ALA A 56 -16.15 8.23 -2.84
N SER A 57 -16.50 8.12 -1.55
CA SER A 57 -16.03 9.02 -0.51
C SER A 57 -14.53 8.85 -0.27
N TYR A 58 -13.92 9.82 0.41
CA TYR A 58 -12.52 9.74 0.79
C TYR A 58 -12.23 8.55 1.72
N ALA A 59 -13.15 8.23 2.64
CA ALA A 59 -13.02 7.04 3.47
C ALA A 59 -13.13 5.76 2.64
N SER A 60 -14.02 5.71 1.66
CA SER A 60 -14.13 4.57 0.74
C SER A 60 -12.83 4.33 -0.03
N ILE A 61 -12.17 5.39 -0.51
CA ILE A 61 -10.85 5.29 -1.15
C ILE A 61 -9.80 4.69 -0.21
N GLN A 62 -9.77 5.15 1.04
CA GLN A 62 -8.86 4.59 2.04
C GLN A 62 -9.16 3.11 2.31
N TRP A 63 -10.44 2.71 2.36
CA TRP A 63 -10.84 1.32 2.52
C TRP A 63 -10.43 0.44 1.33
N LEU A 64 -10.42 0.95 0.10
CA LEU A 64 -9.95 0.20 -1.08
C LEU A 64 -8.49 -0.25 -0.93
N ILE A 65 -7.64 0.58 -0.32
CA ILE A 65 -6.22 0.30 -0.12
C ILE A 65 -6.00 -0.42 1.21
N ALA A 66 -6.46 0.21 2.31
CA ALA A 66 -6.20 -0.28 3.66
C ALA A 66 -6.95 -1.58 3.96
N GLY A 67 -8.16 -1.76 3.41
CA GLY A 67 -8.96 -2.97 3.61
C GLY A 67 -8.29 -4.21 3.06
N TYR A 68 -7.73 -4.14 1.85
CA TYR A 68 -6.92 -5.20 1.27
C TYR A 68 -5.73 -5.55 2.17
N SER A 69 -4.92 -4.55 2.52
CA SER A 69 -3.73 -4.74 3.35
C SER A 69 -4.06 -5.27 4.75
N LEU A 70 -5.16 -4.81 5.34
CA LEU A 70 -5.63 -5.27 6.66
C LEU A 70 -6.06 -6.75 6.62
N ALA A 71 -6.91 -7.12 5.65
CA ALA A 71 -7.34 -8.52 5.48
C ALA A 71 -6.14 -9.43 5.21
N PHE A 72 -5.20 -8.97 4.39
CA PHE A 72 -3.96 -9.69 4.13
C PHE A 72 -3.12 -9.86 5.41
N ALA A 73 -2.89 -8.78 6.16
CA ALA A 73 -2.09 -8.81 7.39
C ALA A 73 -2.59 -9.83 8.42
N VAL A 74 -3.91 -9.79 8.70
CA VAL A 74 -4.48 -10.62 9.77
C VAL A 74 -4.57 -12.09 9.41
N LEU A 75 -4.72 -12.42 8.12
CA LEU A 75 -4.86 -13.80 7.64
C LEU A 75 -3.54 -14.43 7.17
N LEU A 76 -2.48 -13.64 6.99
CA LEU A 76 -1.21 -14.10 6.43
C LEU A 76 -0.60 -15.26 7.21
N ILE A 77 -0.52 -15.15 8.55
CA ILE A 77 0.10 -16.18 9.41
C ILE A 77 -0.79 -17.43 9.42
N THR A 78 -2.10 -17.24 9.53
CA THR A 78 -3.08 -18.33 9.47
C THR A 78 -3.02 -19.04 8.11
N GLY A 79 -2.95 -18.28 7.02
CA GLY A 79 -2.82 -18.81 5.66
C GLY A 79 -1.56 -19.64 5.47
N GLY A 80 -0.41 -19.19 6.02
CA GLY A 80 0.81 -19.98 6.03
C GLY A 80 0.63 -21.35 6.72
N ARG A 81 0.04 -21.36 7.92
CA ARG A 81 -0.25 -22.60 8.66
C ARG A 81 -1.28 -23.50 7.97
N MET A 82 -2.27 -22.92 7.31
CA MET A 82 -3.22 -23.70 6.52
C MET A 82 -2.50 -24.47 5.41
N GLY A 83 -1.46 -23.91 4.80
CA GLY A 83 -0.61 -24.60 3.84
C GLY A 83 0.14 -25.79 4.44
N ASP A 84 0.64 -25.66 5.65
CA ASP A 84 1.29 -26.76 6.39
C ASP A 84 0.32 -27.92 6.63
N VAL A 85 -0.96 -27.63 6.93
CA VAL A 85 -1.98 -28.63 7.24
C VAL A 85 -2.60 -29.24 6.00
N PHE A 86 -3.09 -28.40 5.07
CA PHE A 86 -3.88 -28.82 3.91
C PHE A 86 -3.04 -29.09 2.65
N GLY A 87 -1.79 -28.64 2.65
CA GLY A 87 -0.84 -28.75 1.54
C GLY A 87 -0.70 -27.47 0.73
N TYR A 88 0.56 -27.14 0.43
CA TYR A 88 0.97 -25.87 -0.21
C TYR A 88 0.35 -25.67 -1.59
N LYS A 89 0.35 -26.70 -2.44
CA LYS A 89 -0.26 -26.67 -3.78
C LYS A 89 -1.77 -26.37 -3.73
N LYS A 90 -2.51 -27.10 -2.88
CA LYS A 90 -3.96 -26.93 -2.78
C LYS A 90 -4.32 -25.53 -2.32
N LEU A 91 -3.59 -25.02 -1.33
CA LEU A 91 -3.86 -23.72 -0.78
C LEU A 91 -3.42 -22.58 -1.70
N PHE A 92 -2.30 -22.75 -2.43
CA PHE A 92 -1.90 -21.83 -3.48
C PHE A 92 -2.96 -21.69 -4.55
N ILE A 93 -3.43 -22.83 -5.12
CA ILE A 93 -4.47 -22.84 -6.16
C ILE A 93 -5.79 -22.27 -5.63
N GLY A 94 -6.20 -22.63 -4.41
CA GLY A 94 -7.40 -22.09 -3.78
C GLY A 94 -7.31 -20.58 -3.54
N GLY A 95 -6.14 -20.09 -3.09
CA GLY A 95 -5.88 -18.68 -2.92
C GLY A 95 -5.92 -17.92 -4.25
N VAL A 96 -5.26 -18.45 -5.31
CA VAL A 96 -5.32 -17.87 -6.67
C VAL A 96 -6.76 -17.85 -7.20
N ALA A 97 -7.51 -18.95 -7.02
CA ALA A 97 -8.91 -19.01 -7.47
C ALA A 97 -9.78 -17.98 -6.76
N GLY A 98 -9.69 -17.89 -5.42
CA GLY A 98 -10.43 -16.90 -4.66
C GLY A 98 -10.01 -15.47 -4.99
N PHE A 99 -8.72 -15.22 -5.19
CA PHE A 99 -8.19 -13.92 -5.64
C PHE A 99 -8.74 -13.54 -7.02
N THR A 100 -8.77 -14.48 -7.96
CA THR A 100 -9.30 -14.26 -9.31
C THR A 100 -10.80 -13.97 -9.29
N ILE A 101 -11.57 -14.69 -8.46
CA ILE A 101 -13.00 -14.42 -8.26
C ILE A 101 -13.21 -13.03 -7.64
N ALA A 102 -12.44 -12.69 -6.62
CA ALA A 102 -12.51 -11.37 -6.00
C ALA A 102 -12.14 -10.25 -6.99
N SER A 103 -11.14 -10.48 -7.86
CA SER A 103 -10.78 -9.55 -8.95
C SER A 103 -11.92 -9.40 -9.97
N LEU A 104 -12.61 -10.48 -10.32
CA LEU A 104 -13.79 -10.42 -11.18
C LEU A 104 -14.90 -9.58 -10.54
N ILE A 105 -15.20 -9.81 -9.25
CA ILE A 105 -16.19 -9.02 -8.51
C ILE A 105 -15.78 -7.55 -8.45
N SER A 106 -14.49 -7.26 -8.21
CA SER A 106 -13.95 -5.89 -8.23
C SER A 106 -14.14 -5.21 -9.59
N GLY A 107 -13.81 -5.92 -10.69
CA GLY A 107 -13.96 -5.40 -12.05
C GLY A 107 -15.42 -5.23 -12.50
N LEU A 108 -16.37 -5.92 -11.86
CA LEU A 108 -17.81 -5.82 -12.12
C LEU A 108 -18.54 -4.99 -11.07
N ALA A 109 -17.83 -4.36 -10.12
CA ALA A 109 -18.44 -3.61 -9.03
C ALA A 109 -19.29 -2.44 -9.56
N TRP A 110 -20.53 -2.36 -9.09
CA TRP A 110 -21.50 -1.33 -9.46
C TRP A 110 -21.65 -0.23 -8.42
N ASN A 111 -21.07 -0.42 -7.24
CA ASN A 111 -20.96 0.58 -6.18
C ASN A 111 -19.68 0.37 -5.37
N THR A 112 -19.37 1.32 -4.53
CA THR A 112 -18.14 1.35 -3.73
C THR A 112 -18.10 0.27 -2.66
N ASP A 113 -19.25 -0.07 -2.06
CA ASP A 113 -19.31 -1.07 -0.98
C ASP A 113 -18.99 -2.47 -1.50
N VAL A 114 -19.50 -2.83 -2.69
CA VAL A 114 -19.17 -4.09 -3.36
C VAL A 114 -17.68 -4.14 -3.71
N LEU A 115 -17.12 -3.02 -4.17
CA LEU A 115 -15.69 -2.94 -4.47
C LEU A 115 -14.84 -3.11 -3.21
N ILE A 116 -15.19 -2.47 -2.09
CA ILE A 116 -14.51 -2.62 -0.79
C ILE A 116 -14.61 -4.06 -0.29
N ALA A 117 -15.80 -4.67 -0.33
CA ALA A 117 -15.99 -6.06 0.09
C ALA A 117 -15.15 -7.03 -0.77
N ALA A 118 -15.09 -6.80 -2.08
CA ALA A 118 -14.27 -7.58 -2.99
C ALA A 118 -12.76 -7.39 -2.69
N ARG A 119 -12.31 -6.19 -2.34
CA ARG A 119 -10.93 -5.90 -1.92
C ARG A 119 -10.55 -6.59 -0.61
N LEU A 120 -11.44 -6.61 0.37
CA LEU A 120 -11.25 -7.37 1.62
C LEU A 120 -11.10 -8.87 1.34
N LEU A 121 -11.98 -9.42 0.49
CA LEU A 121 -11.91 -10.82 0.07
C LEU A 121 -10.59 -11.10 -0.67
N GLN A 122 -10.20 -10.22 -1.59
CA GLN A 122 -8.98 -10.33 -2.38
C GLN A 122 -7.72 -10.34 -1.49
N GLY A 123 -7.64 -9.44 -0.50
CA GLY A 123 -6.57 -9.43 0.50
C GLY A 123 -6.53 -10.73 1.34
N GLY A 124 -7.69 -11.23 1.74
CA GLY A 124 -7.80 -12.52 2.44
C GLY A 124 -7.31 -13.71 1.58
N MET A 125 -7.63 -13.72 0.29
CA MET A 125 -7.18 -14.77 -0.64
C MET A 125 -5.68 -14.66 -0.96
N ALA A 126 -5.15 -13.44 -1.05
CA ALA A 126 -3.71 -13.20 -1.14
C ALA A 126 -2.96 -13.76 0.08
N ALA A 127 -3.53 -13.60 1.28
CA ALA A 127 -2.98 -14.16 2.51
C ALA A 127 -2.91 -15.70 2.52
N LEU A 128 -3.79 -16.37 1.79
CA LEU A 128 -3.71 -17.82 1.58
C LEU A 128 -2.68 -18.20 0.52
N MET A 129 -2.51 -17.39 -0.52
CA MET A 129 -1.67 -17.67 -1.68
C MET A 129 -0.17 -17.36 -1.41
N VAL A 130 0.13 -16.16 -0.94
CA VAL A 130 1.51 -15.62 -0.89
C VAL A 130 2.46 -16.43 0.00
N PRO A 131 2.08 -16.90 1.21
CA PRO A 131 2.97 -17.75 2.00
C PRO A 131 3.33 -19.06 1.31
N GLN A 132 2.43 -19.59 0.45
CA GLN A 132 2.67 -20.85 -0.25
C GLN A 132 3.75 -20.72 -1.32
N VAL A 133 3.97 -19.51 -1.85
CA VAL A 133 5.07 -19.20 -2.78
C VAL A 133 6.41 -19.62 -2.18
N MET A 134 6.68 -19.17 -0.94
CA MET A 134 7.92 -19.50 -0.23
C MET A 134 7.98 -20.98 0.15
N SER A 135 6.86 -21.57 0.58
CA SER A 135 6.80 -22.98 0.95
C SER A 135 7.03 -23.89 -0.27
N LEU A 136 6.41 -23.59 -1.41
CA LEU A 136 6.63 -24.33 -2.65
C LEU A 136 8.08 -24.22 -3.15
N MET A 137 8.71 -23.03 -3.02
CA MET A 137 10.12 -22.88 -3.33
C MET A 137 11.01 -23.77 -2.47
N GLN A 138 10.71 -23.89 -1.17
CA GLN A 138 11.47 -24.76 -0.26
C GLN A 138 11.34 -26.24 -0.63
N VAL A 139 10.22 -26.66 -1.18
CA VAL A 139 9.98 -28.04 -1.68
C VAL A 139 10.75 -28.31 -2.97
N MET A 140 10.84 -27.32 -3.86
CA MET A 140 11.41 -27.47 -5.21
C MET A 140 12.93 -27.27 -5.29
N PHE A 141 13.49 -26.41 -4.43
CA PHE A 141 14.89 -25.97 -4.52
C PHE A 141 15.71 -26.34 -3.29
N LYS A 142 16.94 -26.77 -3.55
CA LYS A 142 17.92 -27.08 -2.50
C LYS A 142 18.35 -25.78 -1.76
N PRO A 143 18.80 -25.86 -0.50
CA PRO A 143 19.17 -24.66 0.28
C PRO A 143 20.13 -23.70 -0.44
N HIS A 144 21.12 -24.21 -1.14
CA HIS A 144 22.10 -23.38 -1.88
C HIS A 144 21.54 -22.73 -3.15
N GLU A 145 20.43 -23.25 -3.73
CA GLU A 145 19.77 -22.70 -4.91
C GLU A 145 18.77 -21.58 -4.54
N ARG A 146 18.25 -21.59 -3.30
CA ARG A 146 17.18 -20.68 -2.84
C ARG A 146 17.59 -19.22 -2.92
N GLY A 147 18.88 -18.90 -2.69
CA GLY A 147 19.37 -17.52 -2.78
C GLY A 147 19.16 -16.91 -4.17
N GLY A 148 19.43 -17.68 -5.25
CA GLY A 148 19.19 -17.23 -6.62
C GLY A 148 17.69 -17.04 -6.92
N VAL A 149 16.85 -17.96 -6.46
CA VAL A 149 15.39 -17.87 -6.63
C VAL A 149 14.83 -16.67 -5.87
N MET A 150 15.26 -16.43 -4.63
CA MET A 150 14.87 -15.24 -3.86
C MET A 150 15.30 -13.94 -4.56
N GLY A 151 16.47 -13.91 -5.16
CA GLY A 151 16.94 -12.80 -5.98
C GLY A 151 16.01 -12.52 -7.17
N LEU A 152 15.52 -13.57 -7.85
CA LEU A 152 14.53 -13.44 -8.92
C LEU A 152 13.21 -12.84 -8.40
N PHE A 153 12.68 -13.31 -7.27
CA PHE A 153 11.46 -12.76 -6.68
C PHE A 153 11.63 -11.31 -6.25
N GLY A 154 12.80 -10.94 -5.74
CA GLY A 154 13.14 -9.54 -5.45
C GLY A 154 13.15 -8.66 -6.71
N ALA A 155 13.72 -9.16 -7.82
CA ALA A 155 13.68 -8.46 -9.10
C ALA A 155 12.26 -8.32 -9.65
N LEU A 156 11.47 -9.40 -9.59
CA LEU A 156 10.05 -9.38 -9.99
C LEU A 156 9.23 -8.39 -9.16
N ALA A 157 9.50 -8.30 -7.85
CA ALA A 157 8.84 -7.33 -6.98
C ALA A 157 9.16 -5.88 -7.40
N GLY A 158 10.43 -5.58 -7.71
CA GLY A 158 10.82 -4.27 -8.23
C GLY A 158 10.15 -3.93 -9.56
N VAL A 159 10.10 -4.89 -10.48
CA VAL A 159 9.43 -4.74 -11.78
C VAL A 159 7.92 -4.54 -11.60
N ALA A 160 7.27 -5.35 -10.76
CA ALA A 160 5.83 -5.23 -10.51
C ALA A 160 5.47 -3.88 -9.87
N ALA A 161 6.25 -3.43 -8.88
CA ALA A 161 6.05 -2.12 -8.26
C ALA A 161 6.18 -0.96 -9.25
N SER A 162 7.06 -1.12 -10.26
CA SER A 162 7.29 -0.13 -11.32
C SER A 162 6.22 -0.14 -12.39
N LEU A 163 5.85 -1.34 -12.84
CA LEU A 163 4.92 -1.52 -13.97
C LEU A 163 3.46 -1.40 -13.55
N GLY A 164 3.12 -1.63 -12.29
CA GLY A 164 1.73 -1.57 -11.81
C GLY A 164 1.03 -0.25 -12.19
N PRO A 165 1.54 0.91 -11.75
CA PRO A 165 0.95 2.20 -12.11
C PRO A 165 0.93 2.46 -13.62
N VAL A 166 1.97 2.04 -14.36
CA VAL A 166 2.08 2.23 -15.82
C VAL A 166 1.03 1.39 -16.55
N ILE A 167 0.92 0.10 -16.21
CA ILE A 167 -0.09 -0.79 -16.79
C ILE A 167 -1.50 -0.26 -16.45
N GLY A 168 -1.72 0.17 -15.19
CA GLY A 168 -2.98 0.77 -14.77
C GLY A 168 -3.33 2.01 -15.56
N GLY A 169 -2.38 2.93 -15.71
CA GLY A 169 -2.55 4.15 -16.50
C GLY A 169 -2.87 3.86 -17.97
N LEU A 170 -2.19 2.90 -18.58
CA LEU A 170 -2.44 2.46 -19.96
C LEU A 170 -3.83 1.84 -20.12
N LEU A 171 -4.25 0.96 -19.20
CA LEU A 171 -5.56 0.31 -19.26
C LEU A 171 -6.71 1.30 -19.10
N ILE A 172 -6.57 2.27 -18.18
CA ILE A 172 -7.56 3.33 -17.97
C ILE A 172 -7.61 4.28 -19.17
N HIS A 173 -6.44 4.71 -19.67
CA HIS A 173 -6.36 5.59 -20.84
C HIS A 173 -6.95 4.94 -22.10
N ALA A 174 -6.67 3.65 -22.30
CA ALA A 174 -7.21 2.90 -23.43
C ALA A 174 -8.74 2.72 -23.38
N ASN A 175 -9.34 2.88 -22.22
CA ASN A 175 -10.77 2.77 -21.96
C ASN A 175 -11.44 1.62 -22.72
N ILE A 176 -10.88 0.42 -22.60
CA ILE A 176 -11.26 -0.78 -23.34
C ILE A 176 -12.77 -1.04 -23.16
N ALA A 177 -13.51 -1.01 -24.24
CA ALA A 177 -14.97 -1.24 -24.26
C ALA A 177 -15.79 -0.31 -23.33
N GLY A 178 -15.27 0.88 -23.00
CA GLY A 178 -15.93 1.83 -22.09
C GLY A 178 -15.91 1.39 -20.61
N LEU A 179 -15.03 0.47 -20.25
CA LEU A 179 -14.95 -0.09 -18.89
C LEU A 179 -14.17 0.80 -17.90
N ASP A 180 -13.59 1.91 -18.35
CA ASP A 180 -12.86 2.88 -17.54
C ASP A 180 -11.75 2.19 -16.68
N TRP A 181 -11.81 2.27 -15.36
CA TRP A 181 -10.84 1.68 -14.42
C TRP A 181 -10.97 0.15 -14.25
N ARG A 182 -12.10 -0.46 -14.62
CA ARG A 182 -12.41 -1.88 -14.36
C ARG A 182 -11.37 -2.87 -14.92
N PRO A 183 -10.75 -2.64 -16.10
CA PRO A 183 -9.72 -3.52 -16.66
C PRO A 183 -8.51 -3.76 -15.75
N ILE A 184 -8.21 -2.84 -14.79
CA ILE A 184 -7.11 -3.04 -13.84
C ILE A 184 -7.29 -4.29 -12.94
N PHE A 185 -8.54 -4.65 -12.65
CA PHE A 185 -8.88 -5.87 -11.91
C PHE A 185 -9.06 -7.06 -12.84
N LEU A 186 -9.68 -6.84 -14.02
CA LEU A 186 -9.97 -7.91 -14.98
C LEU A 186 -8.71 -8.53 -15.58
N ILE A 187 -7.57 -7.83 -15.61
CA ILE A 187 -6.26 -8.35 -16.05
C ILE A 187 -5.80 -9.55 -15.21
N ASN A 188 -6.25 -9.64 -13.95
CA ASN A 188 -5.93 -10.76 -13.08
C ASN A 188 -6.63 -12.06 -13.49
N ILE A 189 -7.72 -12.00 -14.27
CA ILE A 189 -8.51 -13.19 -14.64
C ILE A 189 -7.72 -14.13 -15.55
N PRO A 190 -7.17 -13.71 -16.71
CA PRO A 190 -6.39 -14.59 -17.56
C PRO A 190 -5.14 -15.13 -16.84
N VAL A 191 -4.48 -14.31 -16.02
CA VAL A 191 -3.31 -14.72 -15.24
C VAL A 191 -3.70 -15.77 -14.20
N GLY A 192 -4.81 -15.55 -13.48
CA GLY A 192 -5.32 -16.48 -12.47
C GLY A 192 -5.77 -17.81 -13.07
N ILE A 193 -6.50 -17.79 -14.18
CA ILE A 193 -6.89 -19.02 -14.89
C ILE A 193 -5.66 -19.81 -15.32
N PHE A 194 -4.65 -19.14 -15.91
CA PHE A 194 -3.39 -19.79 -16.25
C PHE A 194 -2.71 -20.41 -15.03
N ALA A 195 -2.59 -19.66 -13.94
CA ALA A 195 -1.93 -20.14 -12.71
C ALA A 195 -2.70 -21.32 -12.06
N ILE A 196 -4.04 -21.34 -12.11
CA ILE A 196 -4.86 -22.44 -11.61
C ILE A 196 -4.66 -23.69 -12.46
N VAL A 197 -4.84 -23.59 -13.78
CA VAL A 197 -4.77 -24.74 -14.70
C VAL A 197 -3.34 -25.32 -14.72
N ALA A 198 -2.34 -24.47 -14.90
CA ALA A 198 -0.95 -24.89 -14.90
C ALA A 198 -0.51 -25.37 -13.50
N GLY A 199 -0.98 -24.72 -12.43
CA GLY A 199 -0.70 -25.11 -11.05
C GLY A 199 -1.24 -26.49 -10.71
N TYR A 200 -2.46 -26.78 -11.12
CA TYR A 200 -3.05 -28.11 -10.93
C TYR A 200 -2.20 -29.20 -11.60
N ARG A 201 -1.67 -28.94 -12.79
CA ARG A 201 -0.92 -29.92 -13.60
C ARG A 201 0.55 -30.06 -13.19
N TYR A 202 1.22 -28.98 -12.81
CA TYR A 202 2.68 -28.93 -12.72
C TYR A 202 3.23 -28.64 -11.32
N LEU A 203 2.45 -28.06 -10.38
CA LEU A 203 2.95 -27.82 -9.05
C LEU A 203 3.11 -29.12 -8.26
N PRO A 204 4.21 -29.28 -7.50
CA PRO A 204 4.41 -30.44 -6.65
C PRO A 204 3.45 -30.41 -5.44
N ASP A 205 3.00 -31.58 -5.05
CA ASP A 205 2.34 -31.75 -3.76
C ASP A 205 3.40 -31.64 -2.64
N GLY A 206 3.03 -30.94 -1.59
CA GLY A 206 3.89 -30.74 -0.41
C GLY A 206 3.08 -30.25 0.77
N LYS A 207 3.45 -30.70 1.96
CA LYS A 207 2.91 -30.25 3.24
C LYS A 207 3.98 -30.38 4.32
N SER A 208 3.80 -29.70 5.44
CA SER A 208 4.69 -29.87 6.57
C SER A 208 4.59 -31.29 7.16
N PRO A 209 5.70 -31.94 7.48
CA PRO A 209 5.68 -33.24 8.19
C PRO A 209 5.15 -33.10 9.62
N HIS A 210 5.29 -31.91 10.23
CA HIS A 210 4.86 -31.60 11.61
C HIS A 210 4.02 -30.31 11.61
N PRO A 211 2.76 -30.34 11.11
CA PRO A 211 1.95 -29.14 11.05
C PRO A 211 1.50 -28.71 12.44
N LEU A 212 1.64 -27.42 12.73
CA LEU A 212 1.09 -26.83 13.95
C LEU A 212 -0.44 -26.73 13.83
N ARG A 213 -1.13 -26.79 14.96
CA ARG A 213 -2.58 -26.58 15.00
C ARG A 213 -2.94 -25.15 14.62
N LEU A 214 -4.08 -25.00 13.94
CA LEU A 214 -4.62 -23.67 13.61
C LEU A 214 -5.12 -22.99 14.88
N ASP A 215 -4.73 -21.73 15.04
CA ASP A 215 -5.18 -20.88 16.15
C ASP A 215 -6.26 -19.89 15.66
N MET A 216 -7.47 -20.44 15.43
CA MET A 216 -8.60 -19.63 14.92
C MET A 216 -9.04 -18.56 15.92
N TRP A 217 -8.96 -18.84 17.24
CA TRP A 217 -9.31 -17.87 18.25
C TRP A 217 -8.30 -16.72 18.33
N GLY A 218 -6.99 -17.02 18.26
CA GLY A 218 -5.96 -15.99 18.17
C GLY A 218 -6.15 -15.12 16.92
N THR A 219 -6.47 -15.74 15.77
CA THR A 219 -6.79 -15.01 14.53
C THR A 219 -8.01 -14.11 14.72
N PHE A 220 -9.09 -14.60 15.33
CA PHE A 220 -10.31 -13.82 15.55
C PHE A 220 -10.08 -12.63 16.50
N ILE A 221 -9.34 -12.83 17.59
CA ILE A 221 -9.02 -11.76 18.55
C ILE A 221 -8.19 -10.65 17.87
N VAL A 222 -7.18 -11.01 17.08
CA VAL A 222 -6.37 -9.99 16.39
C VAL A 222 -7.15 -9.26 15.29
N ILE A 223 -8.06 -9.93 14.59
CA ILE A 223 -8.97 -9.28 13.64
C ILE A 223 -9.79 -8.19 14.37
N ILE A 224 -10.41 -8.51 15.50
CA ILE A 224 -11.20 -7.55 16.28
C ILE A 224 -10.31 -6.40 16.76
N ALA A 225 -9.14 -6.69 17.32
CA ALA A 225 -8.23 -5.66 17.83
C ALA A 225 -7.83 -4.66 16.73
N LEU A 226 -7.48 -5.15 15.55
CA LEU A 226 -7.08 -4.31 14.42
C LEU A 226 -8.26 -3.58 13.78
N PHE A 227 -9.44 -4.22 13.72
CA PHE A 227 -10.65 -3.56 13.24
C PHE A 227 -11.03 -2.38 14.16
N LEU A 228 -11.01 -2.59 15.47
CA LEU A 228 -11.28 -1.54 16.46
C LEU A 228 -10.31 -0.35 16.36
N LEU A 229 -9.10 -0.57 15.87
CA LEU A 229 -8.10 0.49 15.65
C LEU A 229 -8.28 1.17 14.29
N VAL A 230 -8.35 0.39 13.20
CA VAL A 230 -8.26 0.91 11.82
C VAL A 230 -9.58 1.50 11.35
N PHE A 231 -10.72 0.89 11.74
CA PHE A 231 -12.04 1.39 11.33
C PHE A 231 -12.27 2.85 11.74
N PRO A 232 -12.07 3.25 13.01
CA PRO A 232 -12.25 4.64 13.40
C PRO A 232 -11.27 5.60 12.73
N LEU A 233 -10.04 5.18 12.46
CA LEU A 233 -9.05 6.01 11.77
C LEU A 233 -9.49 6.34 10.34
N ILE A 234 -10.11 5.40 9.64
CA ILE A 234 -10.58 5.61 8.27
C ILE A 234 -11.93 6.36 8.26
N GLN A 235 -12.89 5.87 9.05
CA GLN A 235 -14.28 6.32 8.97
C GLN A 235 -14.59 7.53 9.86
N GLY A 236 -13.74 7.79 10.87
CA GLY A 236 -14.01 8.78 11.91
C GLY A 236 -14.24 10.18 11.36
N ARG A 237 -13.48 10.61 10.37
CA ARG A 237 -13.64 11.90 9.70
C ARG A 237 -15.03 12.02 9.02
N ASP A 238 -15.42 11.03 8.24
CA ASP A 238 -16.70 11.05 7.52
C ASP A 238 -17.91 11.00 8.46
N LEU A 239 -17.72 10.42 9.66
CA LEU A 239 -18.72 10.40 10.72
C LEU A 239 -18.69 11.65 11.61
N GLY A 240 -17.70 12.54 11.46
CA GLY A 240 -17.54 13.73 12.30
C GLY A 240 -16.94 13.43 13.68
N TRP A 241 -16.16 12.38 13.82
CA TRP A 241 -15.45 11.98 15.04
C TRP A 241 -16.37 11.82 16.27
N PRO A 242 -17.46 11.03 16.19
CA PRO A 242 -18.31 10.82 17.36
C PRO A 242 -17.52 10.09 18.48
N ALA A 243 -17.88 10.31 19.74
CA ALA A 243 -17.15 9.81 20.91
C ALA A 243 -16.91 8.29 20.91
N TRP A 244 -17.83 7.51 20.30
CA TRP A 244 -17.68 6.05 20.21
C TRP A 244 -16.51 5.62 19.32
N THR A 245 -16.06 6.44 18.35
CA THR A 245 -14.87 6.14 17.53
C THR A 245 -13.61 6.15 18.37
N PHE A 246 -13.48 7.10 19.29
CA PHE A 246 -12.39 7.11 20.27
C PHE A 246 -12.52 5.94 21.26
N GLY A 247 -13.76 5.61 21.66
CA GLY A 247 -14.04 4.42 22.48
C GLY A 247 -13.55 3.12 21.83
N MET A 248 -13.77 2.97 20.50
CA MET A 248 -13.25 1.82 19.74
C MET A 248 -11.71 1.78 19.72
N MET A 249 -11.04 2.91 19.48
CA MET A 249 -9.57 2.96 19.51
C MET A 249 -9.02 2.60 20.89
N ILE A 250 -9.63 3.11 21.95
CA ILE A 250 -9.26 2.74 23.34
C ILE A 250 -9.53 1.25 23.60
N ALA A 251 -10.67 0.72 23.14
CA ALA A 251 -11.02 -0.69 23.31
C ALA A 251 -10.09 -1.64 22.53
N SER A 252 -9.40 -1.16 21.49
CA SER A 252 -8.39 -1.96 20.80
C SER A 252 -7.24 -2.39 21.71
N LEU A 253 -6.86 -1.56 22.70
CA LEU A 253 -5.75 -1.83 23.62
C LEU A 253 -6.00 -3.04 24.53
N PRO A 254 -7.13 -3.12 25.27
CA PRO A 254 -7.42 -4.32 26.07
C PRO A 254 -7.64 -5.57 25.23
N VAL A 255 -8.19 -5.45 24.00
CA VAL A 255 -8.30 -6.61 23.09
C VAL A 255 -6.92 -7.06 22.60
N MET A 256 -5.99 -6.14 22.36
CA MET A 256 -4.60 -6.49 22.03
C MET A 256 -3.87 -7.12 23.24
N ALA A 257 -4.14 -6.66 24.45
CA ALA A 257 -3.64 -7.29 25.68
C ALA A 257 -4.22 -8.70 25.85
N LEU A 258 -5.51 -8.90 25.56
CA LEU A 258 -6.15 -10.22 25.52
C LEU A 258 -5.49 -11.13 24.48
N PHE A 259 -5.15 -10.60 23.30
CA PHE A 259 -4.41 -11.36 22.28
C PHE A 259 -3.04 -11.81 22.80
N ALA A 260 -2.28 -10.91 23.43
CA ALA A 260 -0.98 -11.24 24.01
C ALA A 260 -1.07 -12.30 25.13
N TRP A 261 -2.12 -12.20 25.96
CA TRP A 261 -2.42 -13.21 26.98
C TRP A 261 -2.80 -14.54 26.34
N TRP A 262 -3.66 -14.54 25.31
CA TRP A 262 -4.07 -15.74 24.56
C TRP A 262 -2.88 -16.46 23.93
N LEU A 263 -1.93 -15.74 23.34
CA LEU A 263 -0.72 -16.32 22.77
C LEU A 263 0.09 -17.09 23.82
N LYS A 264 0.26 -16.52 25.04
CA LYS A 264 0.95 -17.19 26.15
C LYS A 264 0.18 -18.41 26.63
N TYR A 265 -1.14 -18.30 26.76
CA TYR A 265 -2.00 -19.41 27.15
C TYR A 265 -1.88 -20.58 26.16
N LYS A 266 -1.95 -20.28 24.88
CA LYS A 266 -1.88 -21.24 23.78
C LYS A 266 -0.51 -21.92 23.68
N GLU A 267 0.57 -21.15 23.90
CA GLU A 267 1.94 -21.69 23.98
C GLU A 267 2.08 -22.73 25.10
N ASN A 268 1.55 -22.43 26.28
CA ASN A 268 1.62 -23.35 27.42
C ASN A 268 0.70 -24.56 27.24
N LYS A 269 -0.39 -24.45 26.48
CA LYS A 269 -1.40 -25.51 26.35
C LYS A 269 -1.04 -26.57 25.30
N ASP A 270 -0.68 -26.14 24.11
CA ASP A 270 -0.47 -27.04 22.97
C ASP A 270 0.69 -26.62 22.04
N HIS A 271 1.50 -25.64 22.44
CA HIS A 271 2.67 -25.13 21.73
C HIS A 271 2.35 -24.66 20.29
N SER A 272 1.10 -24.24 20.01
CA SER A 272 0.64 -23.83 18.69
C SER A 272 0.01 -22.41 18.68
N PRO A 273 0.59 -21.39 19.37
CA PRO A 273 0.05 -20.03 19.34
C PRO A 273 0.17 -19.45 17.94
N LEU A 274 -0.72 -18.52 17.54
CA LEU A 274 -0.67 -17.87 16.22
C LEU A 274 0.71 -17.25 15.94
N VAL A 275 1.28 -16.61 16.94
CA VAL A 275 2.65 -16.06 16.93
C VAL A 275 3.39 -16.59 18.14
N THR A 276 4.62 -17.03 17.95
CA THR A 276 5.46 -17.56 19.05
C THR A 276 5.85 -16.43 20.01
N PRO A 277 5.41 -16.45 21.28
CA PRO A 277 5.68 -15.36 22.24
C PRO A 277 7.15 -15.12 22.53
N SER A 278 8.02 -16.14 22.41
CA SER A 278 9.46 -16.01 22.63
C SER A 278 10.13 -15.03 21.66
N LEU A 279 9.58 -14.80 20.47
CA LEU A 279 10.06 -13.81 19.52
C LEU A 279 10.07 -12.39 20.09
N PHE A 280 9.06 -12.05 20.89
CA PHE A 280 8.93 -10.72 21.50
C PHE A 280 9.88 -10.49 22.68
N LYS A 281 10.62 -11.52 23.13
CA LYS A 281 11.71 -11.35 24.09
C LYS A 281 13.00 -10.84 23.44
N THR A 282 13.14 -10.99 22.13
CA THR A 282 14.31 -10.55 21.38
C THR A 282 14.17 -9.06 21.05
N LYS A 283 14.98 -8.20 21.69
CA LYS A 283 14.93 -6.74 21.51
C LYS A 283 15.08 -6.34 20.05
N THR A 284 16.02 -6.95 19.32
CA THR A 284 16.24 -6.70 17.87
C THR A 284 14.97 -6.95 17.06
N PHE A 285 14.26 -8.05 17.34
CA PHE A 285 13.04 -8.39 16.64
C PHE A 285 11.92 -7.36 16.89
N VAL A 286 11.66 -7.04 18.16
CA VAL A 286 10.60 -6.07 18.53
C VAL A 286 10.90 -4.68 17.96
N THR A 287 12.14 -4.19 18.15
CA THR A 287 12.54 -2.90 17.58
C THR A 287 12.42 -2.91 16.05
N GLY A 288 12.83 -4.00 15.42
CA GLY A 288 12.73 -4.15 13.97
C GLY A 288 11.29 -4.20 13.47
N LEU A 289 10.36 -4.79 14.20
CA LEU A 289 8.93 -4.75 13.88
C LEU A 289 8.40 -3.31 13.92
N ILE A 290 8.79 -2.53 14.92
CA ILE A 290 8.37 -1.11 15.04
C ILE A 290 8.97 -0.29 13.89
N VAL A 291 10.25 -0.48 13.58
CA VAL A 291 10.90 0.17 12.43
C VAL A 291 10.17 -0.17 11.12
N ASN A 292 9.85 -1.45 10.92
CA ASN A 292 9.13 -1.90 9.72
C ASN A 292 7.72 -1.32 9.64
N LEU A 293 6.98 -1.28 10.76
CA LEU A 293 5.63 -0.70 10.84
C LEU A 293 5.64 0.78 10.42
N VAL A 294 6.52 1.57 11.03
CA VAL A 294 6.62 3.02 10.78
C VAL A 294 7.09 3.30 9.36
N PHE A 295 8.11 2.57 8.89
CA PHE A 295 8.63 2.71 7.54
C PHE A 295 7.58 2.38 6.47
N GLN A 296 6.82 1.29 6.64
CA GLN A 296 5.78 0.92 5.70
C GLN A 296 4.61 1.90 5.72
N GLY A 297 4.29 2.46 6.90
CA GLY A 297 3.34 3.54 7.03
C GLY A 297 3.75 4.77 6.21
N ALA A 298 5.01 5.19 6.30
CA ALA A 298 5.56 6.28 5.51
C ALA A 298 5.58 5.94 4.01
N MET A 299 6.06 4.77 3.64
CA MET A 299 6.21 4.38 2.24
C MET A 299 4.87 4.34 1.49
N ILE A 300 3.86 3.67 2.06
CA ILE A 300 2.55 3.53 1.41
C ILE A 300 1.73 4.81 1.57
N GLY A 301 1.86 5.49 2.71
CA GLY A 301 1.23 6.78 2.96
C GLY A 301 1.61 7.85 1.93
N PHE A 302 2.83 7.85 1.43
CA PHE A 302 3.30 8.80 0.41
C PHE A 302 2.52 8.72 -0.92
N PHE A 303 2.19 7.51 -1.37
CA PHE A 303 1.61 7.34 -2.72
C PHE A 303 0.21 7.94 -2.85
N LEU A 304 -0.64 7.88 -1.83
CA LEU A 304 -2.00 8.41 -1.89
C LEU A 304 -2.03 9.94 -2.09
N PRO A 305 -1.41 10.77 -1.23
CA PRO A 305 -1.37 12.22 -1.43
C PRO A 305 -0.68 12.63 -2.72
N PHE A 306 0.38 11.93 -3.10
CA PHE A 306 1.10 12.20 -4.34
C PHE A 306 0.21 11.97 -5.56
N THR A 307 -0.50 10.84 -5.63
CA THR A 307 -1.42 10.54 -6.74
C THR A 307 -2.55 11.56 -6.82
N LEU A 308 -3.14 11.93 -5.68
CA LEU A 308 -4.21 12.92 -5.63
C LEU A 308 -3.71 14.31 -6.03
N LEU A 309 -2.51 14.71 -5.58
CA LEU A 309 -1.90 15.98 -6.00
C LEU A 309 -1.75 16.04 -7.52
N ILE A 310 -1.10 15.04 -8.14
CA ILE A 310 -0.79 15.11 -9.57
C ILE A 310 -2.01 14.98 -10.47
N GLN A 311 -3.03 14.19 -10.08
CA GLN A 311 -4.23 14.00 -10.89
C GLN A 311 -5.32 15.05 -10.59
N LEU A 312 -5.67 15.27 -9.32
CA LEU A 312 -6.76 16.19 -8.96
C LEU A 312 -6.26 17.60 -8.67
N GLY A 313 -5.03 17.75 -8.16
CA GLY A 313 -4.41 19.04 -7.91
C GLY A 313 -3.85 19.66 -9.19
N LEU A 314 -2.93 19.00 -9.87
CA LEU A 314 -2.24 19.51 -11.06
C LEU A 314 -2.95 19.15 -12.38
N GLY A 315 -4.03 18.36 -12.32
CA GLY A 315 -4.85 18.00 -13.49
C GLY A 315 -4.13 17.10 -14.51
N TYR A 316 -3.16 16.28 -14.06
CA TYR A 316 -2.49 15.37 -14.99
C TYR A 316 -3.44 14.25 -15.42
N GLU A 317 -3.44 13.97 -16.70
CA GLU A 317 -4.08 12.75 -17.22
C GLU A 317 -3.48 11.50 -16.59
N VAL A 318 -4.27 10.45 -16.48
CA VAL A 318 -3.90 9.20 -15.77
C VAL A 318 -2.58 8.63 -16.28
N ILE A 319 -2.35 8.62 -17.61
CA ILE A 319 -1.11 8.11 -18.18
C ILE A 319 0.09 9.00 -17.82
N LYS A 320 -0.08 10.32 -17.86
CA LYS A 320 0.97 11.28 -17.48
C LYS A 320 1.32 11.12 -16.00
N ALA A 321 0.32 10.93 -15.15
CA ALA A 321 0.50 10.68 -13.72
C ALA A 321 1.25 9.36 -13.47
N ALA A 322 0.88 8.28 -14.17
CA ALA A 322 1.54 6.99 -14.07
C ALA A 322 3.02 7.06 -14.46
N LEU A 323 3.34 7.72 -15.56
CA LEU A 323 4.71 7.91 -16.03
C LEU A 323 5.54 8.77 -15.07
N THR A 324 4.93 9.76 -14.42
CA THR A 324 5.58 10.59 -13.41
C THR A 324 6.07 9.76 -12.20
N GLY A 325 5.43 8.64 -11.88
CA GLY A 325 5.83 7.74 -10.79
C GLY A 325 7.04 6.83 -11.09
N ILE A 326 7.40 6.64 -12.37
CA ILE A 326 8.48 5.71 -12.80
C ILE A 326 9.83 5.98 -12.11
N PRO A 327 10.30 7.22 -11.93
CA PRO A 327 11.56 7.49 -11.26
C PRO A 327 11.67 6.88 -9.86
N THR A 328 10.58 6.85 -9.08
CA THR A 328 10.56 6.20 -7.77
C THR A 328 10.90 4.71 -7.87
N ALA A 329 10.29 4.03 -8.81
CA ALA A 329 10.48 2.61 -9.05
C ALA A 329 11.90 2.30 -9.56
N ILE A 330 12.45 3.15 -10.43
CA ILE A 330 13.85 3.07 -10.87
C ILE A 330 14.77 3.23 -9.67
N GLY A 331 14.53 4.22 -8.80
CA GLY A 331 15.31 4.45 -7.59
C GLY A 331 15.32 3.23 -6.67
N ILE A 332 14.15 2.63 -6.39
CA ILE A 332 14.02 1.41 -5.58
C ILE A 332 14.85 0.28 -6.21
N SER A 333 14.67 0.04 -7.52
CA SER A 333 15.33 -1.07 -8.24
C SER A 333 16.84 -0.91 -8.28
N LEU A 334 17.36 0.30 -8.52
CA LEU A 334 18.79 0.60 -8.51
C LEU A 334 19.40 0.40 -7.12
N ALA A 335 18.71 0.86 -6.06
CA ALA A 335 19.20 0.69 -4.70
C ALA A 335 19.26 -0.79 -4.29
N ILE A 336 18.22 -1.57 -4.58
CA ILE A 336 18.18 -3.01 -4.27
C ILE A 336 19.22 -3.77 -5.13
N GLY A 337 19.24 -3.51 -6.44
CA GLY A 337 20.08 -4.27 -7.38
C GLY A 337 21.57 -3.97 -7.26
N LEU A 338 21.95 -2.69 -7.23
CA LEU A 338 23.36 -2.29 -7.22
C LEU A 338 23.97 -2.29 -5.82
N LEU A 339 23.22 -1.82 -4.83
CA LEU A 339 23.73 -1.62 -3.47
C LEU A 339 23.36 -2.78 -2.55
N GLY A 340 22.26 -3.49 -2.84
CA GLY A 340 21.72 -4.55 -2.00
C GLY A 340 22.71 -5.68 -1.73
N GLN A 341 23.37 -6.17 -2.76
CA GLN A 341 24.29 -7.31 -2.65
C GLN A 341 25.67 -6.95 -2.09
N LYS A 342 26.20 -5.77 -2.42
CA LYS A 342 27.58 -5.38 -2.10
C LYS A 342 27.71 -4.51 -0.84
N LEU A 343 26.81 -3.56 -0.67
CA LEU A 343 26.92 -2.53 0.36
C LEU A 343 26.15 -2.88 1.64
N ILE A 344 24.95 -3.43 1.51
CA ILE A 344 24.06 -3.75 2.63
C ILE A 344 24.69 -4.73 3.64
N PRO A 345 25.34 -5.85 3.21
CA PRO A 345 25.96 -6.76 4.17
C PRO A 345 27.12 -6.13 4.97
N LYS A 346 27.74 -5.07 4.43
CA LYS A 346 28.83 -4.35 5.08
C LYS A 346 28.33 -3.28 6.03
N LEU A 347 27.22 -2.61 5.70
CA LEU A 347 26.68 -1.49 6.47
C LEU A 347 25.77 -1.93 7.63
N GLY A 348 25.14 -3.12 7.56
CA GLY A 348 24.18 -3.56 8.57
C GLY A 348 23.06 -2.53 8.80
N ARG A 349 22.85 -2.10 10.06
CA ARG A 349 21.85 -1.07 10.40
C ARG A 349 22.09 0.30 9.74
N TYR A 350 23.35 0.62 9.42
CA TYR A 350 23.66 1.91 8.77
C TYR A 350 23.09 2.00 7.35
N ALA A 351 22.78 0.87 6.71
CA ALA A 351 22.06 0.87 5.44
C ALA A 351 20.62 1.41 5.61
N LEU A 352 19.93 1.05 6.72
CA LEU A 352 18.61 1.59 7.03
C LEU A 352 18.70 3.09 7.34
N SER A 353 19.66 3.50 8.19
CA SER A 353 19.85 4.92 8.52
C SER A 353 20.19 5.76 7.28
N LEU A 354 21.06 5.27 6.40
CA LEU A 354 21.39 5.94 5.14
C LEU A 354 20.15 6.03 4.24
N GLY A 355 19.39 4.92 4.12
CA GLY A 355 18.17 4.87 3.33
C GLY A 355 17.13 5.88 3.78
N THR A 356 16.93 6.05 5.09
CA THR A 356 16.00 7.06 5.63
C THR A 356 16.48 8.48 5.36
N VAL A 357 17.78 8.77 5.46
CA VAL A 357 18.35 10.08 5.11
C VAL A 357 18.15 10.40 3.63
N VAL A 358 18.44 9.42 2.75
CA VAL A 358 18.25 9.56 1.30
C VAL A 358 16.76 9.76 0.98
N MET A 359 15.87 9.01 1.63
CA MET A 359 14.41 9.17 1.46
C MET A 359 13.95 10.56 1.89
N ALA A 360 14.42 11.05 3.06
CA ALA A 360 14.11 12.40 3.55
C ALA A 360 14.59 13.48 2.57
N ALA A 361 15.80 13.34 2.01
CA ALA A 361 16.32 14.26 1.01
C ALA A 361 15.46 14.29 -0.26
N GLY A 362 14.98 13.12 -0.73
CA GLY A 362 14.09 13.02 -1.88
C GLY A 362 12.71 13.63 -1.62
N LEU A 363 12.11 13.38 -0.45
CA LEU A 363 10.85 14.00 -0.03
C LEU A 363 10.98 15.52 0.06
N LEU A 364 12.08 16.01 0.66
CA LEU A 364 12.37 17.44 0.74
C LEU A 364 12.54 18.06 -0.66
N THR A 365 13.24 17.40 -1.56
CA THR A 365 13.40 17.86 -2.95
C THR A 365 12.04 17.97 -3.64
N THR A 366 11.20 16.95 -3.54
CA THR A 366 9.84 16.97 -4.09
C THR A 366 9.00 18.10 -3.49
N TYR A 367 9.06 18.26 -2.15
CA TYR A 367 8.39 19.35 -1.44
C TYR A 367 8.81 20.74 -1.95
N LEU A 368 10.12 20.98 -2.09
CA LEU A 368 10.67 22.28 -2.52
C LEU A 368 10.27 22.61 -3.96
N PHE A 369 10.28 21.65 -4.89
CA PHE A 369 9.82 21.88 -6.25
C PHE A 369 8.32 22.22 -6.31
N VAL A 370 7.48 21.47 -5.58
CA VAL A 370 6.05 21.76 -5.49
C VAL A 370 5.79 23.13 -4.85
N GLN A 371 6.59 23.51 -3.84
CA GLN A 371 6.46 24.81 -3.19
C GLN A 371 6.88 25.97 -4.10
N HIS A 372 7.93 25.78 -4.90
CA HIS A 372 8.47 26.85 -5.75
C HIS A 372 7.63 27.06 -7.01
N ASN A 373 7.24 25.98 -7.69
CA ASN A 373 6.60 26.02 -8.97
C ASN A 373 5.05 25.99 -8.90
N GLY A 374 4.50 25.51 -7.78
CA GLY A 374 3.05 25.47 -7.57
C GLY A 374 2.33 24.75 -8.72
N LEU A 375 1.42 25.46 -9.37
CA LEU A 375 0.62 24.97 -10.51
C LEU A 375 1.44 24.64 -11.77
N ASP A 376 2.56 25.32 -11.96
CA ASP A 376 3.42 25.19 -13.15
C ASP A 376 4.37 23.99 -13.01
N THR A 377 4.25 23.21 -11.93
CA THR A 377 5.08 22.02 -11.71
C THR A 377 4.89 21.03 -12.86
N THR A 378 6.00 20.65 -13.49
CA THR A 378 6.03 19.71 -14.61
C THR A 378 6.48 18.32 -14.16
N PRO A 379 6.19 17.22 -14.92
CA PRO A 379 6.66 15.88 -14.56
C PRO A 379 8.18 15.77 -14.39
N TRP A 380 8.94 16.56 -15.15
CA TRP A 380 10.41 16.55 -15.14
C TRP A 380 10.99 17.00 -13.81
N GLU A 381 10.33 17.93 -13.13
CA GLU A 381 10.74 18.47 -11.84
C GLU A 381 10.54 17.47 -10.69
N PHE A 382 9.62 16.53 -10.86
CA PHE A 382 9.46 15.43 -9.90
C PHE A 382 10.58 14.38 -9.98
N ILE A 383 11.26 14.23 -11.14
CA ILE A 383 12.23 13.15 -11.38
C ILE A 383 13.31 13.08 -10.30
N PRO A 384 14.06 14.17 -9.98
CA PRO A 384 15.13 14.08 -8.99
C PRO A 384 14.61 13.65 -7.60
N GLY A 385 13.54 14.30 -7.13
CA GLY A 385 12.95 14.00 -5.83
C GLY A 385 12.45 12.56 -5.72
N LEU A 386 11.71 12.09 -6.72
CA LEU A 386 11.16 10.74 -6.75
C LEU A 386 12.24 9.66 -6.90
N LEU A 387 13.26 9.90 -7.72
CA LEU A 387 14.39 8.97 -7.88
C LEU A 387 15.14 8.79 -6.56
N ILE A 388 15.44 9.90 -5.87
CA ILE A 388 16.12 9.91 -4.58
C ILE A 388 15.23 9.25 -3.51
N THR A 389 13.94 9.59 -3.45
CA THR A 389 12.98 8.96 -2.53
C THR A 389 12.94 7.45 -2.73
N GLY A 390 12.82 7.00 -4.00
CA GLY A 390 12.82 5.59 -4.33
C GLY A 390 14.13 4.88 -3.95
N ALA A 391 15.28 5.51 -4.20
CA ALA A 391 16.57 4.97 -3.78
C ALA A 391 16.65 4.80 -2.25
N GLY A 392 16.15 5.78 -1.49
CA GLY A 392 16.03 5.69 -0.04
C GLY A 392 15.14 4.54 0.42
N MET A 393 13.96 4.40 -0.20
CA MET A 393 13.05 3.28 0.07
C MET A 393 13.73 1.92 -0.16
N GLY A 394 14.42 1.76 -1.30
CA GLY A 394 15.14 0.53 -1.64
C GLY A 394 16.26 0.18 -0.66
N LEU A 395 17.00 1.19 -0.18
CA LEU A 395 18.06 1.01 0.82
C LEU A 395 17.52 0.57 2.19
N VAL A 396 16.29 0.90 2.55
CA VAL A 396 15.64 0.41 3.77
C VAL A 396 15.02 -0.97 3.53
N MET A 397 14.28 -1.16 2.44
CA MET A 397 13.57 -2.41 2.15
C MET A 397 14.49 -3.63 2.05
N ALA A 398 15.65 -3.47 1.40
CA ALA A 398 16.54 -4.60 1.15
C ALA A 398 17.14 -5.23 2.43
N PRO A 399 17.66 -4.47 3.42
CA PRO A 399 18.25 -5.05 4.62
C PRO A 399 17.27 -5.35 5.75
N ILE A 400 16.06 -4.77 5.74
CA ILE A 400 15.19 -4.77 6.93
C ILE A 400 14.89 -6.18 7.43
N PHE A 401 14.58 -7.13 6.54
CA PHE A 401 14.32 -8.52 6.91
C PHE A 401 15.55 -9.19 7.51
N SER A 402 16.71 -9.01 6.91
CA SER A 402 17.97 -9.64 7.37
C SER A 402 18.44 -9.07 8.71
N VAL A 403 18.26 -7.77 8.94
CA VAL A 403 18.60 -7.11 10.21
C VAL A 403 17.66 -7.54 11.33
N VAL A 404 16.35 -7.54 11.07
CA VAL A 404 15.34 -7.84 12.09
C VAL A 404 15.38 -9.31 12.49
N LEU A 405 15.65 -10.21 11.55
CA LEU A 405 15.70 -11.64 11.80
C LEU A 405 17.10 -12.14 12.24
N SER A 406 18.11 -11.26 12.35
CA SER A 406 19.49 -11.66 12.63
C SER A 406 19.68 -12.39 13.98
N ASP A 407 18.89 -12.06 14.98
CA ASP A 407 18.98 -12.64 16.33
C ASP A 407 17.83 -13.65 16.59
N VAL A 408 17.05 -14.01 15.58
CA VAL A 408 15.97 -14.98 15.70
C VAL A 408 16.51 -16.40 15.52
N ASP A 409 16.15 -17.30 16.43
CA ASP A 409 16.49 -18.72 16.33
C ASP A 409 15.96 -19.31 15.01
N PRO A 410 16.78 -20.02 14.22
CA PRO A 410 16.39 -20.63 12.94
C PRO A 410 15.10 -21.45 12.99
N LYS A 411 14.83 -22.12 14.14
CA LYS A 411 13.59 -22.90 14.33
C LYS A 411 12.32 -22.03 14.32
N HIS A 412 12.43 -20.73 14.62
CA HIS A 412 11.33 -19.76 14.64
C HIS A 412 11.34 -18.82 13.43
N ALA A 413 12.28 -18.97 12.49
CA ALA A 413 12.44 -18.07 11.35
C ALA A 413 11.18 -17.95 10.48
N GLY A 414 10.43 -19.05 10.28
CA GLY A 414 9.16 -19.06 9.55
C GLY A 414 8.07 -18.22 10.24
N SER A 415 7.90 -18.38 11.54
CA SER A 415 6.95 -17.57 12.32
C SER A 415 7.37 -16.10 12.35
N ALA A 416 8.65 -15.82 12.52
CA ALA A 416 9.18 -14.45 12.57
C ALA A 416 9.01 -13.71 11.23
N SER A 417 9.28 -14.36 10.10
CA SER A 417 9.05 -13.76 8.77
C SER A 417 7.56 -13.58 8.48
N GLY A 418 6.70 -14.49 8.94
CA GLY A 418 5.24 -14.30 8.86
C GLY A 418 4.77 -13.07 9.62
N VAL A 419 5.27 -12.86 10.86
CA VAL A 419 4.98 -11.66 11.66
C VAL A 419 5.52 -10.40 10.98
N MET A 420 6.74 -10.44 10.43
CA MET A 420 7.33 -9.31 9.68
C MET A 420 6.44 -8.88 8.53
N ASN A 421 5.98 -9.82 7.70
CA ASN A 421 5.10 -9.53 6.57
C ASN A 421 3.72 -9.02 7.04
N ALA A 422 3.15 -9.59 8.11
CA ALA A 422 1.89 -9.11 8.67
C ALA A 422 2.01 -7.68 9.18
N VAL A 423 3.11 -7.35 9.89
CA VAL A 423 3.39 -5.99 10.37
C VAL A 423 3.66 -5.03 9.22
N GLN A 424 4.27 -5.48 8.14
CA GLN A 424 4.47 -4.70 6.91
C GLN A 424 3.13 -4.26 6.32
N GLN A 425 2.19 -5.18 6.14
CA GLN A 425 0.86 -4.87 5.62
C GLN A 425 0.04 -4.00 6.58
N LEU A 426 0.14 -4.28 7.88
CA LEU A 426 -0.51 -3.47 8.91
C LEU A 426 0.02 -2.03 8.91
N GLY A 427 1.34 -1.86 8.78
CA GLY A 427 1.98 -0.55 8.67
C GLY A 427 1.43 0.24 7.49
N GLY A 428 1.27 -0.41 6.33
CA GLY A 428 0.65 0.19 5.15
C GLY A 428 -0.81 0.61 5.38
N ALA A 429 -1.62 -0.26 5.97
CA ALA A 429 -3.02 0.05 6.27
C ALA A 429 -3.17 1.25 7.24
N ILE A 430 -2.38 1.25 8.33
CA ILE A 430 -2.36 2.37 9.28
C ILE A 430 -1.82 3.63 8.62
N GLY A 431 -0.78 3.52 7.79
CA GLY A 431 -0.20 4.65 7.05
C GLY A 431 -1.24 5.35 6.17
N VAL A 432 -1.99 4.58 5.36
CA VAL A 432 -3.07 5.12 4.52
C VAL A 432 -4.17 5.76 5.37
N ALA A 433 -4.56 5.14 6.48
CA ALA A 433 -5.57 5.68 7.37
C ALA A 433 -5.12 7.02 8.00
N MET A 434 -3.91 7.07 8.54
CA MET A 434 -3.36 8.26 9.18
C MET A 434 -3.12 9.41 8.19
N ILE A 435 -2.51 9.10 7.04
CA ILE A 435 -2.27 10.14 6.03
C ILE A 435 -3.58 10.68 5.46
N GLY A 436 -4.59 9.84 5.34
CA GLY A 436 -5.91 10.27 4.92
C GLY A 436 -6.54 11.28 5.87
N VAL A 437 -6.47 11.04 7.18
CA VAL A 437 -6.93 12.01 8.20
C VAL A 437 -6.23 13.36 8.02
N ILE A 438 -4.90 13.34 7.84
CA ILE A 438 -4.09 14.55 7.70
C ILE A 438 -4.41 15.25 6.38
N PHE A 439 -4.26 14.56 5.25
CA PHE A 439 -4.40 15.13 3.92
C PHE A 439 -5.80 15.70 3.68
N PHE A 440 -6.85 14.90 3.91
CA PHE A 440 -8.22 15.36 3.70
C PHE A 440 -8.70 16.36 4.77
N GLY A 441 -8.13 16.30 5.98
CA GLY A 441 -8.33 17.32 7.01
C GLY A 441 -7.79 18.68 6.55
N GLN A 442 -6.59 18.70 5.97
CA GLN A 442 -5.96 19.91 5.44
C GLN A 442 -6.71 20.47 4.24
N LEU A 443 -7.22 19.63 3.33
CA LEU A 443 -8.06 20.09 2.23
C LEU A 443 -9.29 20.88 2.71
N THR A 444 -9.89 20.47 3.82
CA THR A 444 -11.04 21.17 4.39
C THR A 444 -10.64 22.47 5.12
N GLN A 445 -9.52 22.42 5.88
CA GLN A 445 -9.08 23.58 6.67
C GLN A 445 -8.51 24.71 5.81
N HIS A 446 -7.83 24.40 4.71
CA HIS A 446 -7.18 25.38 3.86
C HIS A 446 -8.04 25.85 2.69
N ALA A 447 -9.24 25.34 2.55
CA ALA A 447 -10.15 25.68 1.45
C ALA A 447 -10.38 27.20 1.34
N ASP A 448 -10.72 27.85 2.44
CA ASP A 448 -11.01 29.29 2.44
C ASP A 448 -9.75 30.13 2.16
N ALA A 449 -8.61 29.76 2.71
CA ALA A 449 -7.33 30.41 2.44
C ALA A 449 -6.90 30.25 0.98
N SER A 450 -7.07 29.06 0.40
CA SER A 450 -6.77 28.78 -1.01
C SER A 450 -7.70 29.56 -1.95
N PHE A 451 -8.97 29.72 -1.60
CA PHE A 451 -9.88 30.56 -2.35
C PHE A 451 -9.47 32.04 -2.26
N SER A 452 -9.12 32.52 -1.07
CA SER A 452 -8.71 33.90 -0.85
C SER A 452 -7.47 34.30 -1.67
N SER A 453 -6.58 33.35 -1.97
CA SER A 453 -5.40 33.59 -2.83
C SER A 453 -5.77 33.92 -4.28
N VAL A 454 -6.87 33.39 -4.79
CA VAL A 454 -7.34 33.59 -6.17
C VAL A 454 -8.38 34.70 -6.31
N GLU A 455 -9.01 35.13 -5.21
CA GLU A 455 -10.06 36.15 -5.21
C GLU A 455 -9.68 37.47 -5.91
N PRO A 456 -8.45 38.06 -5.71
CA PRO A 456 -8.07 39.28 -6.40
C PRO A 456 -8.06 39.12 -7.92
N ASN A 457 -7.65 37.94 -8.41
CA ASN A 457 -7.67 37.63 -9.85
C ASN A 457 -9.10 37.51 -10.38
N ILE A 458 -10.02 36.84 -9.63
CA ILE A 458 -11.44 36.74 -9.98
C ILE A 458 -12.02 38.14 -10.14
N ARG A 459 -11.83 39.03 -9.16
CA ARG A 459 -12.33 40.41 -9.19
C ARG A 459 -11.77 41.19 -10.38
N THR A 460 -10.48 41.05 -10.67
CA THR A 460 -9.83 41.68 -11.84
C THR A 460 -10.43 41.18 -13.15
N GLN A 461 -10.73 39.91 -13.26
CA GLN A 461 -11.34 39.34 -14.47
C GLN A 461 -12.82 39.76 -14.62
N LEU A 462 -13.58 39.79 -13.53
CA LEU A 462 -14.97 40.24 -13.52
C LEU A 462 -15.07 41.74 -13.89
N SER A 463 -14.12 42.56 -13.45
CA SER A 463 -14.08 43.99 -13.82
C SER A 463 -13.80 44.19 -15.32
N LYS A 464 -13.00 43.34 -15.97
CA LYS A 464 -12.75 43.37 -17.43
C LYS A 464 -14.03 43.09 -18.25
N VAL A 465 -14.95 42.32 -17.70
CA VAL A 465 -16.26 42.01 -18.32
C VAL A 465 -17.33 43.06 -17.93
N HIS A 466 -16.93 44.16 -17.31
CA HIS A 466 -17.77 45.29 -16.90
C HIS A 466 -18.89 44.94 -15.90
N ILE A 467 -18.64 44.00 -14.98
CA ILE A 467 -19.57 43.64 -13.95
C ILE A 467 -19.50 44.69 -12.82
N PRO A 468 -20.63 45.27 -12.37
CA PRO A 468 -20.66 46.21 -11.26
C PRO A 468 -20.08 45.60 -9.97
N THR A 469 -19.37 46.38 -9.14
CA THR A 469 -18.68 45.91 -7.93
C THR A 469 -19.60 45.14 -6.99
N GLN A 470 -20.84 45.60 -6.82
CA GLN A 470 -21.83 44.96 -5.97
C GLN A 470 -22.23 43.55 -6.46
N ALA A 471 -22.31 43.36 -7.78
CA ALA A 471 -22.52 42.03 -8.39
C ALA A 471 -21.27 41.15 -8.29
N GLN A 472 -20.06 41.73 -8.38
CA GLN A 472 -18.82 40.99 -8.16
C GLN A 472 -18.75 40.40 -6.76
N ASP A 473 -19.15 41.14 -5.72
CA ASP A 473 -19.15 40.65 -4.34
C ASP A 473 -20.08 39.44 -4.16
N SER A 474 -21.26 39.47 -4.75
CA SER A 474 -22.17 38.32 -4.72
C SER A 474 -21.58 37.10 -5.43
N ILE A 475 -21.08 37.29 -6.65
CA ILE A 475 -20.47 36.21 -7.45
C ILE A 475 -19.29 35.58 -6.73
N VAL A 476 -18.39 36.40 -6.18
CA VAL A 476 -17.20 35.92 -5.43
C VAL A 476 -17.62 35.13 -4.20
N ASN A 477 -18.61 35.62 -3.45
CA ASN A 477 -19.11 34.92 -2.27
C ASN A 477 -19.79 33.59 -2.61
N ASP A 478 -20.58 33.54 -3.69
CA ASP A 478 -21.23 32.32 -4.17
C ASP A 478 -20.20 31.27 -4.62
N ILE A 479 -19.14 31.69 -5.34
CA ILE A 479 -18.03 30.81 -5.73
C ILE A 479 -17.29 30.30 -4.50
N ARG A 480 -17.01 31.18 -3.53
CA ARG A 480 -16.34 30.81 -2.26
C ARG A 480 -17.15 29.76 -1.51
N THR A 481 -18.46 29.99 -1.38
CA THR A 481 -19.37 29.07 -0.69
C THR A 481 -19.40 27.72 -1.40
N CYS A 482 -19.57 27.71 -2.73
CA CYS A 482 -19.52 26.49 -3.52
C CYS A 482 -18.18 25.74 -3.33
N PHE A 483 -17.06 26.44 -3.40
CA PHE A 483 -15.72 25.83 -3.26
C PHE A 483 -15.52 25.23 -1.86
N THR A 484 -15.84 25.97 -0.81
CA THR A 484 -15.71 25.49 0.58
C THR A 484 -16.66 24.34 0.90
N ASP A 485 -17.90 24.40 0.41
CA ASP A 485 -18.85 23.30 0.58
C ASP A 485 -18.41 22.05 -0.16
N ARG A 486 -17.81 22.19 -1.36
CA ARG A 486 -17.27 21.07 -2.12
C ARG A 486 -16.12 20.38 -1.40
N THR A 487 -15.25 21.12 -0.72
CA THR A 487 -14.15 20.53 0.07
C THR A 487 -14.62 19.84 1.36
N LYS A 488 -15.79 20.19 1.86
CA LYS A 488 -16.44 19.55 3.02
C LYS A 488 -17.25 18.31 2.62
N GLN A 489 -17.57 18.15 1.33
CA GLN A 489 -18.34 16.98 0.86
C GLN A 489 -17.58 15.68 1.15
N LYS A 490 -18.35 14.70 1.64
CA LYS A 490 -17.85 13.34 1.89
C LYS A 490 -17.79 12.53 0.59
N ASP A 491 -18.74 12.80 -0.30
CA ASP A 491 -18.91 12.17 -1.60
C ASP A 491 -18.56 13.18 -2.70
N ALA A 492 -17.50 12.92 -3.44
CA ALA A 492 -17.00 13.79 -4.50
C ALA A 492 -17.95 13.89 -5.71
N SER A 493 -18.89 12.94 -5.88
CA SER A 493 -19.90 12.95 -6.95
C SER A 493 -21.08 13.87 -6.64
N VAL A 494 -21.31 14.18 -5.36
CA VAL A 494 -22.41 15.06 -4.95
C VAL A 494 -22.00 16.50 -5.18
N THR A 495 -22.70 17.18 -6.09
CA THR A 495 -22.56 18.62 -6.28
C THR A 495 -23.34 19.34 -5.16
N PRO A 496 -22.68 20.14 -4.30
CA PRO A 496 -23.36 20.94 -3.28
C PRO A 496 -24.45 21.84 -3.88
N ASP A 497 -25.48 22.11 -3.12
CA ASP A 497 -26.59 22.98 -3.59
C ASP A 497 -26.10 24.39 -3.89
N SER A 498 -25.11 24.90 -3.15
CA SER A 498 -24.42 26.16 -3.44
C SER A 498 -23.76 26.17 -4.84
N CYS A 499 -23.25 25.03 -5.31
CA CYS A 499 -22.66 24.90 -6.65
C CYS A 499 -23.72 24.74 -7.74
N LYS A 500 -24.86 24.08 -7.45
CA LYS A 500 -25.98 23.95 -8.40
C LYS A 500 -26.59 25.32 -8.72
N GLN A 501 -26.69 26.19 -7.73
CA GLN A 501 -27.20 27.56 -7.91
C GLN A 501 -26.32 28.38 -8.85
N LEU A 502 -25.00 28.24 -8.77
CA LEU A 502 -24.05 28.86 -9.72
C LEU A 502 -24.21 28.38 -11.16
N GLN A 503 -24.65 27.13 -11.37
CA GLN A 503 -24.86 26.53 -12.70
C GLN A 503 -26.25 26.85 -13.28
N ALA A 504 -27.23 27.18 -12.45
CA ALA A 504 -28.62 27.41 -12.86
C ALA A 504 -28.89 28.82 -13.41
N GLY A 505 -27.89 29.71 -13.45
CA GLY A 505 -28.06 31.08 -13.96
C GLY A 505 -28.36 31.15 -15.47
N PRO A 506 -28.99 32.29 -15.93
CA PRO A 506 -29.36 32.44 -17.34
C PRO A 506 -28.13 32.38 -18.26
N GLN A 507 -28.19 31.60 -19.33
CA GLN A 507 -27.12 31.43 -20.33
C GLN A 507 -27.06 32.63 -21.25
N THR A 508 -26.34 33.66 -20.85
CA THR A 508 -26.04 34.85 -21.69
C THR A 508 -24.56 34.85 -22.08
N PRO A 509 -24.13 35.59 -23.11
CA PRO A 509 -22.70 35.73 -23.43
C PRO A 509 -21.86 36.23 -22.24
N ALA A 510 -22.43 37.08 -21.41
CA ALA A 510 -21.79 37.53 -20.17
C ALA A 510 -21.67 36.39 -19.14
N SER A 511 -22.68 35.53 -18.99
CA SER A 511 -22.61 34.37 -18.10
C SER A 511 -21.62 33.32 -18.59
N ALA A 512 -21.43 33.17 -19.89
CA ALA A 512 -20.39 32.28 -20.45
C ALA A 512 -18.98 32.79 -20.12
N ALA A 513 -18.73 34.12 -20.25
CA ALA A 513 -17.46 34.73 -19.86
C ALA A 513 -17.23 34.62 -18.32
N ILE A 514 -18.25 34.80 -17.51
CA ILE A 514 -18.18 34.55 -16.05
C ILE A 514 -17.87 33.08 -15.78
N GLY A 515 -18.51 32.16 -16.50
CA GLY A 515 -18.29 30.71 -16.37
C GLY A 515 -16.85 30.30 -16.59
N THR A 516 -16.13 30.89 -17.58
CA THR A 516 -14.70 30.64 -17.81
C THR A 516 -13.85 31.16 -16.66
N VAL A 517 -14.09 32.41 -16.20
CA VAL A 517 -13.40 33.00 -15.06
C VAL A 517 -13.57 32.16 -13.80
N VAL A 518 -14.81 31.72 -13.54
CA VAL A 518 -15.15 30.85 -12.40
C VAL A 518 -14.43 29.50 -12.49
N SER A 519 -14.43 28.89 -13.69
CA SER A 519 -13.77 27.60 -13.93
C SER A 519 -12.26 27.68 -13.70
N ASP A 520 -11.59 28.71 -14.23
CA ASP A 520 -10.15 28.89 -14.10
C ASP A 520 -9.75 29.21 -12.65
N ALA A 521 -10.53 30.06 -11.99
CA ALA A 521 -10.32 30.37 -10.59
C ALA A 521 -10.55 29.14 -9.68
N ALA A 522 -11.61 28.37 -9.93
CA ALA A 522 -11.88 27.14 -9.21
C ALA A 522 -10.75 26.10 -9.38
N LYS A 523 -10.25 25.93 -10.60
CA LYS A 523 -9.07 25.07 -10.87
C LYS A 523 -7.86 25.53 -10.09
N LYS A 524 -7.55 26.82 -10.09
CA LYS A 524 -6.40 27.38 -9.39
C LYS A 524 -6.54 27.24 -7.87
N ALA A 525 -7.70 27.59 -7.31
CA ALA A 525 -7.97 27.41 -5.87
C ALA A 525 -7.88 25.93 -5.46
N ASN A 526 -8.43 25.02 -6.28
CA ASN A 526 -8.35 23.60 -6.04
C ASN A 526 -6.90 23.10 -6.03
N SER A 527 -6.10 23.52 -7.01
CA SER A 527 -4.69 23.15 -7.08
C SER A 527 -3.88 23.68 -5.89
N ASP A 528 -4.07 24.95 -5.51
CA ASP A 528 -3.43 25.52 -4.33
C ASP A 528 -3.82 24.76 -3.05
N ASN A 529 -5.07 24.34 -2.94
CA ASN A 529 -5.56 23.55 -1.82
C ASN A 529 -4.91 22.15 -1.75
N PHE A 530 -4.81 21.45 -2.90
CA PHE A 530 -4.13 20.16 -2.98
C PHE A 530 -2.63 20.27 -2.73
N ILE A 531 -1.97 21.33 -3.20
CA ILE A 531 -0.56 21.62 -2.93
C ILE A 531 -0.34 21.80 -1.42
N ASN A 532 -1.18 22.57 -0.75
CA ASN A 532 -1.06 22.80 0.70
C ASN A 532 -1.33 21.53 1.51
N ALA A 533 -2.33 20.73 1.10
CA ALA A 533 -2.59 19.43 1.71
C ALA A 533 -1.41 18.45 1.50
N PHE A 534 -0.81 18.45 0.31
CA PHE A 534 0.38 17.63 0.03
C PHE A 534 1.59 18.08 0.86
N LYS A 535 1.80 19.39 1.04
CA LYS A 535 2.87 19.90 1.90
C LYS A 535 2.74 19.39 3.33
N ALA A 536 1.53 19.43 3.89
CA ALA A 536 1.29 18.89 5.22
C ALA A 536 1.51 17.38 5.30
N ALA A 537 1.08 16.64 4.26
CA ALA A 537 1.35 15.22 4.14
C ALA A 537 2.86 14.93 4.07
N ALA A 538 3.62 15.68 3.27
CA ALA A 538 5.06 15.52 3.14
C ALA A 538 5.82 15.80 4.46
N ILE A 539 5.34 16.77 5.26
CA ILE A 539 5.89 17.03 6.61
C ILE A 539 5.63 15.82 7.52
N TYR A 540 4.41 15.29 7.52
CA TYR A 540 4.08 14.10 8.31
C TYR A 540 4.93 12.90 7.91
N GLU A 541 5.10 12.65 6.60
CA GLU A 541 5.97 11.61 6.08
C GLU A 541 7.43 11.84 6.53
N GLY A 542 7.91 13.06 6.47
CA GLY A 542 9.23 13.44 6.98
C GLY A 542 9.40 13.10 8.46
N VAL A 543 8.37 13.30 9.28
CA VAL A 543 8.37 12.91 10.71
C VAL A 543 8.46 11.39 10.86
N LEU A 544 7.69 10.60 10.10
CA LEU A 544 7.77 9.14 10.14
C LEU A 544 9.15 8.63 9.71
N VAL A 545 9.73 9.24 8.68
CA VAL A 545 11.10 8.92 8.21
C VAL A 545 12.13 9.26 9.29
N ALA A 546 11.98 10.39 9.97
CA ALA A 546 12.86 10.78 11.09
C ALA A 546 12.73 9.82 12.29
N ILE A 547 11.51 9.38 12.61
CA ILE A 547 11.26 8.33 13.64
C ILE A 547 11.94 7.04 13.22
N THR A 548 11.79 6.61 11.96
CA THR A 548 12.43 5.41 11.41
C THR A 548 13.96 5.51 11.50
N PHE A 549 14.53 6.69 11.19
CA PHE A 549 15.95 6.98 11.35
C PHE A 549 16.39 6.79 12.81
N GLY A 550 15.74 7.46 13.75
CA GLY A 550 16.06 7.34 15.18
C GLY A 550 15.98 5.90 15.69
N LEU A 551 14.90 5.18 15.35
CA LEU A 551 14.71 3.79 15.75
C LEU A 551 15.73 2.83 15.12
N SER A 552 16.28 3.15 13.94
CA SER A 552 17.30 2.33 13.29
C SER A 552 18.57 2.17 14.13
N PHE A 553 18.89 3.14 14.99
CA PHE A 553 20.05 3.07 15.89
C PHE A 553 19.88 2.10 17.06
N LEU A 554 18.64 1.67 17.34
CA LEU A 554 18.35 0.64 18.35
C LEU A 554 18.59 -0.77 17.83
N LEU A 555 18.77 -0.94 16.52
CA LEU A 555 19.08 -2.22 15.88
C LEU A 555 20.59 -2.57 15.99
N PRO A 556 20.98 -3.84 15.87
CA PRO A 556 22.38 -4.28 15.98
C PRO A 556 23.24 -3.68 14.86
N ARG A 557 24.49 -3.34 15.21
CA ARG A 557 25.45 -2.73 14.25
C ARG A 557 25.82 -3.62 13.08
N HIS A 558 25.95 -4.92 13.33
CA HIS A 558 26.37 -5.90 12.34
C HIS A 558 25.34 -7.01 12.25
N ILE A 559 25.03 -7.41 11.03
CA ILE A 559 24.27 -8.64 10.78
C ILE A 559 25.22 -9.77 11.17
N ARG A 560 24.92 -10.52 12.24
CA ARG A 560 25.64 -11.77 12.52
C ARG A 560 25.47 -12.66 11.30
N ARG A 561 26.54 -12.84 10.50
CA ARG A 561 26.60 -13.96 9.58
C ARG A 561 26.40 -15.20 10.45
N GLN A 562 25.26 -15.87 10.29
CA GLN A 562 25.19 -17.27 10.74
C GLN A 562 26.30 -17.96 9.96
N ALA A 563 27.35 -18.28 10.71
CA ALA A 563 28.48 -19.00 10.17
C ALA A 563 27.93 -20.22 9.44
N SER A 564 28.25 -20.34 8.18
CA SER A 564 28.27 -21.59 7.45
C SER A 564 29.37 -22.45 8.07
N GLU A 565 29.17 -22.85 9.33
CA GLU A 565 29.93 -23.89 10.00
C GLU A 565 28.98 -25.07 10.19
N VAL A 566 28.81 -25.82 9.12
CA VAL A 566 28.87 -27.27 9.13
C VAL A 566 29.39 -27.66 7.73
N MET A 567 30.68 -27.79 7.65
CA MET A 567 31.29 -28.61 6.62
C MET A 567 30.81 -30.05 6.74
#